data_f062eb536b28670bcde8e02ecf82a91d
#
_entry.id   f062eb536b28670bcde8e02ecf82a91d
#
_cell.length_a   1.000
_cell.length_b   1.000
_cell.length_c   1.000
_cell.angle_alpha   90.00
_cell.angle_beta   90.00
_cell.angle_gamma   90.00
#
_symmetry.space_group_name_H-M   'P 1'
#
loop_
_entity.id
_entity.type
_entity.pdbx_description
1 polymer ?
#
loop_
_entity_poly.entity_id
_entity_poly.type
_entity_poly.pdbx_seq_one_letter_code
_entity_poly.pdbx_strand_id
1 'polypeptide(L)'
;SFIAFEIGISVATGAFFAGVLIAESKAHSVTRVLTTPIKDVFGAVFFVSVGALMDITQLPLFIVPAIILILVSIGAKFFTVYLAARSQGYKKQTAIRAAFGLSSSGGELALVVAKGGTDVGATSSFVLPMVGAMTIITTFITPYLIKLGWKFADYASTPESRFSIRLWKRKK
;
A
#
# COMPACT_ATOMS: atom_id res chain seq x y z
N SER A 1 -12.07 -12.56 15.76
CA SER A 1 -12.95 -11.98 14.71
C SER A 1 -14.41 -12.41 14.82
N PHE A 2 -14.73 -13.65 15.20
CA PHE A 2 -16.11 -14.10 15.44
C PHE A 2 -16.77 -13.29 16.55
N ILE A 3 -16.12 -13.13 17.69
CA ILE A 3 -16.61 -12.30 18.82
C ILE A 3 -16.85 -10.86 18.40
N ALA A 4 -15.99 -10.28 17.56
CA ALA A 4 -16.17 -8.92 17.06
C ALA A 4 -17.44 -8.79 16.21
N PHE A 5 -17.75 -9.79 15.40
CA PHE A 5 -18.97 -9.85 14.62
C PHE A 5 -20.24 -9.89 15.48
N GLU A 6 -20.26 -10.73 16.53
CA GLU A 6 -21.37 -10.84 17.48
C GLU A 6 -21.66 -9.51 18.23
N ILE A 7 -20.63 -8.69 18.44
CA ILE A 7 -20.75 -7.40 19.13
C ILE A 7 -21.06 -6.26 18.13
N GLY A 8 -21.26 -6.57 16.84
CA GLY A 8 -21.52 -5.57 15.80
C GLY A 8 -20.27 -4.79 15.33
N ILE A 9 -19.07 -5.28 15.66
CA ILE A 9 -17.80 -4.70 15.20
C ILE A 9 -17.35 -5.45 13.93
N SER A 10 -16.75 -4.72 12.99
CA SER A 10 -16.20 -5.31 11.77
C SER A 10 -15.23 -6.46 12.08
N VAL A 11 -15.38 -7.58 11.36
CA VAL A 11 -14.49 -8.75 11.44
C VAL A 11 -13.02 -8.33 11.20
N ALA A 12 -12.77 -7.37 10.31
CA ALA A 12 -11.45 -6.84 10.03
C ALA A 12 -10.85 -6.13 11.26
N THR A 13 -11.65 -5.36 11.98
CA THR A 13 -11.22 -4.69 13.22
C THR A 13 -10.87 -5.71 14.30
N GLY A 14 -11.70 -6.75 14.46
CA GLY A 14 -11.41 -7.84 15.39
C GLY A 14 -10.14 -8.60 15.04
N ALA A 15 -9.89 -8.85 13.76
CA ALA A 15 -8.64 -9.47 13.28
C ALA A 15 -7.42 -8.58 13.54
N PHE A 16 -7.55 -7.26 13.36
CA PHE A 16 -6.49 -6.30 13.66
C PHE A 16 -6.10 -6.33 15.13
N PHE A 17 -7.04 -6.24 16.06
CA PHE A 17 -6.76 -6.31 17.48
C PHE A 17 -6.12 -7.64 17.90
N ALA A 18 -6.61 -8.76 17.36
CA ALA A 18 -5.99 -10.06 17.57
C ALA A 18 -4.53 -10.09 17.09
N GLY A 19 -4.25 -9.48 15.94
CA GLY A 19 -2.90 -9.33 15.39
C GLY A 19 -1.99 -8.50 16.31
N VAL A 20 -2.48 -7.40 16.87
CA VAL A 20 -1.74 -6.54 17.82
C VAL A 20 -1.38 -7.33 19.08
N LEU A 21 -2.33 -8.06 19.66
CA LEU A 21 -2.08 -8.89 20.85
C LEU A 21 -1.02 -9.96 20.60
N ILE A 22 -1.07 -10.60 19.42
CA ILE A 22 -0.07 -11.60 19.04
C ILE A 22 1.29 -10.96 18.80
N ALA A 23 1.33 -9.74 18.23
CA ALA A 23 2.57 -9.03 17.93
C ALA A 23 3.39 -8.72 19.21
N GLU A 24 2.73 -8.52 20.34
CA GLU A 24 3.37 -8.30 21.67
C GLU A 24 3.68 -9.60 22.41
N SER A 25 3.22 -10.73 21.90
CA SER A 25 3.41 -12.03 22.56
C SER A 25 4.76 -12.69 22.20
N LYS A 26 5.23 -13.60 23.06
CA LYS A 26 6.42 -14.43 22.80
C LYS A 26 6.24 -15.33 21.56
N ALA A 27 5.00 -15.59 21.15
CA ALA A 27 4.66 -16.40 19.97
C ALA A 27 4.72 -15.65 18.62
N HIS A 28 5.04 -14.35 18.63
CA HIS A 28 5.04 -13.48 17.42
C HIS A 28 5.82 -14.10 16.25
N SER A 29 7.05 -14.57 16.49
CA SER A 29 7.89 -15.12 15.40
C SER A 29 7.30 -16.36 14.76
N VAL A 30 6.79 -17.29 15.57
CA VAL A 30 6.16 -18.53 15.09
C VAL A 30 4.86 -18.24 14.35
N THR A 31 4.02 -17.40 14.94
CA THR A 31 2.75 -17.00 14.35
C THR A 31 2.96 -16.31 13.00
N ARG A 32 3.95 -15.44 12.88
CA ARG A 32 4.29 -14.76 11.62
C ARG A 32 4.65 -15.75 10.51
N VAL A 33 5.47 -16.75 10.80
CA VAL A 33 5.87 -17.78 9.84
C VAL A 33 4.67 -18.60 9.38
N LEU A 34 3.78 -18.97 10.30
CA LEU A 34 2.61 -19.79 9.99
C LEU A 34 1.50 -19.01 9.28
N THR A 35 1.30 -17.74 9.62
CA THR A 35 0.21 -16.93 9.04
C THR A 35 0.56 -16.32 7.69
N THR A 36 1.85 -16.10 7.37
CA THR A 36 2.25 -15.49 6.11
C THR A 36 1.76 -16.25 4.88
N PRO A 37 1.98 -17.58 4.73
CA PRO A 37 1.47 -18.33 3.59
C PRO A 37 -0.06 -18.30 3.48
N ILE A 38 -0.73 -18.39 4.62
CA ILE A 38 -2.21 -18.36 4.69
C ILE A 38 -2.73 -17.01 4.20
N LYS A 39 -2.13 -15.92 4.69
CA LYS A 39 -2.45 -14.55 4.26
C LYS A 39 -2.25 -14.39 2.75
N ASP A 40 -1.16 -14.91 2.20
CA ASP A 40 -0.84 -14.78 0.79
C ASP A 40 -1.85 -15.53 -0.10
N VAL A 41 -2.27 -16.75 0.29
CA VAL A 41 -3.31 -17.51 -0.41
C VAL A 41 -4.66 -16.79 -0.34
N PHE A 42 -5.11 -16.39 0.84
CA PHE A 42 -6.39 -15.69 0.98
C PHE A 42 -6.37 -14.31 0.32
N GLY A 43 -5.22 -13.62 0.33
CA GLY A 43 -5.02 -12.38 -0.40
C GLY A 43 -5.19 -12.58 -1.90
N ALA A 44 -4.58 -13.61 -2.48
CA ALA A 44 -4.75 -13.93 -3.89
C ALA A 44 -6.21 -14.23 -4.24
N VAL A 45 -6.90 -15.07 -3.46
CA VAL A 45 -8.33 -15.37 -3.65
C VAL A 45 -9.17 -14.09 -3.57
N PHE A 46 -8.90 -13.22 -2.61
CA PHE A 46 -9.60 -11.94 -2.47
C PHE A 46 -9.44 -11.06 -3.72
N PHE A 47 -8.22 -10.87 -4.20
CA PHE A 47 -7.97 -10.04 -5.39
C PHE A 47 -8.58 -10.63 -6.65
N VAL A 48 -8.52 -11.96 -6.83
CA VAL A 48 -9.18 -12.64 -7.95
C VAL A 48 -10.70 -12.46 -7.87
N SER A 49 -11.29 -12.64 -6.69
CA SER A 49 -12.74 -12.50 -6.51
C SER A 49 -13.22 -11.08 -6.77
N VAL A 50 -12.48 -10.07 -6.27
CA VAL A 50 -12.82 -8.66 -6.54
C VAL A 50 -12.60 -8.33 -8.01
N GLY A 51 -11.52 -8.82 -8.61
CA GLY A 51 -11.26 -8.64 -10.05
C GLY A 51 -12.36 -9.24 -10.93
N ALA A 52 -12.89 -10.40 -10.56
CA ALA A 52 -13.99 -11.06 -11.28
C ALA A 52 -15.33 -10.29 -11.17
N LEU A 53 -15.51 -9.50 -10.13
CA LEU A 53 -16.68 -8.63 -9.95
C LEU A 53 -16.59 -7.31 -10.74
N MET A 54 -15.41 -7.01 -11.32
CA MET A 54 -15.22 -5.78 -12.07
C MET A 54 -15.79 -5.91 -13.48
N ASP A 55 -16.72 -5.03 -13.82
CA ASP A 55 -17.26 -4.91 -15.17
C ASP A 55 -16.32 -4.07 -16.04
N ILE A 56 -15.54 -4.76 -16.88
CA ILE A 56 -14.56 -4.13 -17.78
C ILE A 56 -15.26 -3.26 -18.85
N THR A 57 -16.52 -3.49 -19.14
CA THR A 57 -17.26 -2.70 -20.14
C THR A 57 -17.48 -1.25 -19.68
N GLN A 58 -17.47 -1.01 -18.39
CA GLN A 58 -17.60 0.34 -17.81
C GLN A 58 -16.25 1.09 -17.73
N LEU A 59 -15.14 0.46 -18.11
CA LEU A 59 -13.80 1.05 -18.06
C LEU A 59 -13.72 2.44 -18.72
N PRO A 60 -14.30 2.70 -19.91
CA PRO A 60 -14.25 4.01 -20.53
C PRO A 60 -14.88 5.13 -19.68
N LEU A 61 -15.87 4.81 -18.85
CA LEU A 61 -16.58 5.78 -18.02
C LEU A 61 -15.74 6.27 -16.83
N PHE A 62 -14.91 5.42 -16.26
CA PHE A 62 -14.15 5.76 -15.05
C PHE A 62 -12.63 5.83 -15.25
N ILE A 63 -12.11 5.59 -16.48
CA ILE A 63 -10.65 5.61 -16.70
C ILE A 63 -10.04 6.99 -16.42
N VAL A 64 -10.72 8.07 -16.81
CA VAL A 64 -10.25 9.43 -16.58
C VAL A 64 -10.28 9.76 -15.06
N PRO A 65 -11.39 9.58 -14.34
CA PRO A 65 -11.41 9.70 -12.87
C PRO A 65 -10.36 8.82 -12.18
N ALA A 66 -10.16 7.58 -12.64
CA ALA A 66 -9.17 6.68 -12.05
C ALA A 66 -7.74 7.20 -12.22
N ILE A 67 -7.38 7.70 -13.40
CA ILE A 67 -6.05 8.29 -13.64
C ILE A 67 -5.82 9.51 -12.74
N ILE A 68 -6.80 10.40 -12.64
CA ILE A 68 -6.73 11.58 -11.76
C ILE A 68 -6.53 11.13 -10.31
N LEU A 69 -7.30 10.17 -9.86
CA LEU A 69 -7.21 9.62 -8.50
C LEU A 69 -5.84 9.01 -8.23
N ILE A 70 -5.27 8.26 -9.18
CA ILE A 70 -3.93 7.67 -9.08
C ILE A 70 -2.89 8.78 -8.92
N LEU A 71 -2.91 9.78 -9.77
CA LEU A 71 -1.93 10.87 -9.75
C LEU A 71 -2.01 11.68 -8.45
N VAL A 72 -3.22 12.02 -8.03
CA VAL A 72 -3.46 12.73 -6.78
C VAL A 72 -3.04 11.90 -5.57
N SER A 73 -3.37 10.60 -5.54
CA SER A 73 -3.01 9.69 -4.46
C SER A 73 -1.49 9.53 -4.34
N ILE A 74 -0.81 9.25 -5.45
CA ILE A 74 0.67 9.12 -5.46
C ILE A 74 1.32 10.45 -5.04
N GLY A 75 0.86 11.57 -5.58
CA GLY A 75 1.37 12.90 -5.25
C GLY A 75 1.18 13.23 -3.79
N ALA A 76 -0.05 13.11 -3.27
CA ALA A 76 -0.36 13.40 -1.88
C ALA A 76 0.46 12.53 -0.91
N LYS A 77 0.54 11.23 -1.16
CA LYS A 77 1.36 10.32 -0.34
C LYS A 77 2.83 10.66 -0.40
N PHE A 78 3.36 10.96 -1.59
CA PHE A 78 4.74 11.37 -1.76
C PHE A 78 5.08 12.59 -0.91
N PHE A 79 4.29 13.66 -1.03
CA PHE A 79 4.50 14.89 -0.26
C PHE A 79 4.36 14.66 1.24
N THR A 80 3.32 13.95 1.66
CA THR A 80 3.09 13.66 3.09
C THR A 80 4.24 12.88 3.70
N VAL A 81 4.67 11.79 3.06
CA VAL A 81 5.79 10.97 3.56
C VAL A 81 7.10 11.74 3.53
N TYR A 82 7.36 12.51 2.48
CA TYR A 82 8.56 13.34 2.39
C TYR A 82 8.62 14.38 3.50
N LEU A 83 7.53 15.13 3.71
CA LEU A 83 7.44 16.14 4.76
C LEU A 83 7.54 15.52 6.16
N ALA A 84 6.84 14.42 6.41
CA ALA A 84 6.90 13.72 7.69
C ALA A 84 8.32 13.20 7.99
N ALA A 85 9.00 12.63 7.00
CA ALA A 85 10.38 12.19 7.18
C ALA A 85 11.34 13.38 7.43
N ARG A 86 11.13 14.48 6.73
CA ARG A 86 11.94 15.69 6.93
C ARG A 86 11.70 16.36 8.28
N SER A 87 10.47 16.40 8.76
CA SER A 87 10.14 16.95 10.09
C SER A 87 10.73 16.14 11.25
N GLN A 88 10.92 14.84 11.06
CA GLN A 88 11.58 13.95 12.02
C GLN A 88 13.13 13.98 11.92
N GLY A 89 13.71 14.86 11.10
CA GLY A 89 15.16 15.03 10.97
C GLY A 89 15.86 14.01 10.08
N TYR A 90 15.13 13.17 9.33
CA TYR A 90 15.77 12.24 8.39
C TYR A 90 16.50 12.99 7.27
N LYS A 91 17.62 12.42 6.80
CA LYS A 91 18.39 12.97 5.68
C LYS A 91 17.52 13.03 4.43
N LYS A 92 17.74 14.06 3.59
CA LYS A 92 16.99 14.28 2.34
C LYS A 92 16.90 13.01 1.47
N GLN A 93 17.98 12.25 1.36
CA GLN A 93 18.03 11.00 0.61
C GLN A 93 17.06 9.94 1.16
N THR A 94 17.07 9.73 2.47
CA THR A 94 16.18 8.78 3.14
C THR A 94 14.72 9.20 2.98
N ALA A 95 14.43 10.49 3.12
CA ALA A 95 13.09 11.04 2.92
C ALA A 95 12.59 10.83 1.48
N ILE A 96 13.44 11.05 0.47
CA ILE A 96 13.09 10.81 -0.94
C ILE A 96 12.82 9.32 -1.18
N ARG A 97 13.70 8.42 -0.73
CA ARG A 97 13.52 6.98 -0.90
C ARG A 97 12.24 6.48 -0.23
N ALA A 98 11.98 6.92 1.00
CA ALA A 98 10.76 6.58 1.72
C ALA A 98 9.51 7.11 1.00
N ALA A 99 9.54 8.36 0.53
CA ALA A 99 8.43 8.98 -0.18
C ALA A 99 8.09 8.23 -1.47
N PHE A 100 9.06 7.89 -2.30
CA PHE A 100 8.83 7.08 -3.50
C PHE A 100 8.39 5.64 -3.19
N GLY A 101 8.97 5.01 -2.14
CA GLY A 101 8.63 3.65 -1.76
C GLY A 101 7.21 3.49 -1.23
N LEU A 102 6.72 4.49 -0.50
CA LEU A 102 5.40 4.44 0.14
C LEU A 102 4.30 5.14 -0.67
N SER A 103 4.64 5.92 -1.70
CA SER A 103 3.66 6.70 -2.47
C SER A 103 2.64 5.86 -3.22
N SER A 104 3.02 4.65 -3.64
CA SER A 104 2.14 3.74 -4.38
C SER A 104 1.53 2.62 -3.54
N SER A 105 1.90 2.52 -2.25
CA SER A 105 1.37 1.48 -1.35
C SER A 105 -0.03 1.80 -0.83
N GLY A 106 -0.76 0.78 -0.36
CA GLY A 106 -2.01 0.94 0.39
C GLY A 106 -3.29 0.98 -0.46
N GLY A 107 -3.24 0.64 -1.75
CA GLY A 107 -4.45 0.43 -2.56
C GLY A 107 -5.30 -0.74 -2.07
N GLU A 108 -4.69 -1.72 -1.44
CA GLU A 108 -5.35 -2.91 -0.89
C GLU A 108 -6.42 -2.55 0.15
N LEU A 109 -6.09 -1.66 1.09
CA LEU A 109 -7.04 -1.21 2.11
C LEU A 109 -8.18 -0.38 1.51
N ALA A 110 -7.89 0.46 0.51
CA ALA A 110 -8.91 1.21 -0.19
C ALA A 110 -9.91 0.29 -0.89
N LEU A 111 -9.44 -0.84 -1.44
CA LEU A 111 -10.28 -1.85 -2.08
C LEU A 111 -11.21 -2.55 -1.08
N VAL A 112 -10.71 -2.89 0.11
CA VAL A 112 -11.53 -3.46 1.19
C VAL A 112 -12.62 -2.48 1.63
N VAL A 113 -12.27 -1.21 1.80
CA VAL A 113 -13.23 -0.15 2.18
C VAL A 113 -14.27 0.07 1.07
N ALA A 114 -13.83 0.13 -0.20
CA ALA A 114 -14.72 0.28 -1.35
C ALA A 114 -15.72 -0.89 -1.45
N LYS A 115 -15.24 -2.14 -1.26
CA LYS A 115 -16.09 -3.34 -1.24
C LYS A 115 -17.11 -3.25 -0.10
N GLY A 116 -16.69 -2.95 1.12
CA GLY A 116 -17.59 -2.78 2.26
C GLY A 116 -18.64 -1.69 2.02
N GLY A 117 -18.22 -0.55 1.45
CA GLY A 117 -19.14 0.52 1.09
C GLY A 117 -20.17 0.13 0.03
N THR A 118 -19.77 -0.69 -0.94
CA THR A 118 -20.68 -1.23 -1.96
C THR A 118 -21.67 -2.23 -1.35
N ASP A 119 -21.21 -3.10 -0.45
CA ASP A 119 -22.05 -4.14 0.17
C ASP A 119 -23.17 -3.55 1.04
N VAL A 120 -22.94 -2.39 1.66
CA VAL A 120 -23.96 -1.68 2.45
C VAL A 120 -24.71 -0.60 1.66
N GLY A 121 -24.45 -0.49 0.34
CA GLY A 121 -25.11 0.50 -0.51
C GLY A 121 -24.68 1.96 -0.27
N ALA A 122 -23.56 2.18 0.45
CA ALA A 122 -23.06 3.52 0.76
C ALA A 122 -22.27 4.16 -0.39
N THR A 123 -21.86 3.38 -1.38
CA THR A 123 -21.09 3.85 -2.54
C THR A 123 -21.74 3.42 -3.85
N SER A 124 -21.51 4.22 -4.90
CA SER A 124 -21.97 3.90 -6.25
C SER A 124 -21.26 2.66 -6.81
N SER A 125 -21.94 1.93 -7.69
CA SER A 125 -21.43 0.67 -8.29
C SER A 125 -20.10 0.79 -9.03
N PHE A 126 -19.77 1.97 -9.54
CA PHE A 126 -18.51 2.22 -10.25
C PHE A 126 -17.29 2.44 -9.33
N VAL A 127 -17.49 2.69 -8.03
CA VAL A 127 -16.39 2.98 -7.08
C VAL A 127 -15.48 1.78 -6.90
N LEU A 128 -16.05 0.59 -6.74
CA LEU A 128 -15.28 -0.65 -6.58
C LEU A 128 -14.41 -0.97 -7.80
N PRO A 129 -14.93 -0.97 -9.05
CA PRO A 129 -14.12 -1.12 -10.25
C PRO A 129 -13.02 -0.06 -10.39
N MET A 130 -13.33 1.20 -10.09
CA MET A 130 -12.38 2.31 -10.18
C MET A 130 -11.21 2.14 -9.19
N VAL A 131 -11.51 1.82 -7.92
CA VAL A 131 -10.49 1.57 -6.90
C VAL A 131 -9.70 0.30 -7.22
N GLY A 132 -10.33 -0.73 -7.77
CA GLY A 132 -9.67 -1.95 -8.22
C GLY A 132 -8.66 -1.67 -9.34
N ALA A 133 -9.07 -0.94 -10.37
CA ALA A 133 -8.18 -0.53 -11.45
C ALA A 133 -7.01 0.31 -10.93
N MET A 134 -7.27 1.27 -10.04
CA MET A 134 -6.25 2.05 -9.36
C MET A 134 -5.24 1.16 -8.62
N THR A 135 -5.71 0.18 -7.86
CA THR A 135 -4.86 -0.74 -7.08
C THR A 135 -3.96 -1.56 -8.00
N ILE A 136 -4.50 -2.13 -9.08
CA ILE A 136 -3.73 -2.89 -10.06
C ILE A 136 -2.65 -2.02 -10.68
N ILE A 137 -3.01 -0.85 -11.19
CA ILE A 137 -2.09 0.07 -11.87
C ILE A 137 -0.97 0.51 -10.91
N THR A 138 -1.32 0.92 -9.69
CA THR A 138 -0.32 1.36 -8.70
C THR A 138 0.61 0.23 -8.28
N THR A 139 0.12 -1.00 -8.16
CA THR A 139 0.94 -2.18 -7.87
C THR A 139 1.99 -2.43 -8.96
N PHE A 140 1.59 -2.35 -10.23
CA PHE A 140 2.54 -2.47 -11.35
C PHE A 140 3.54 -1.32 -11.42
N ILE A 141 3.16 -0.10 -11.07
CA ILE A 141 4.02 1.09 -11.11
C ILE A 141 5.00 1.10 -9.92
N THR A 142 4.65 0.50 -8.78
CA THR A 142 5.44 0.50 -7.54
C THR A 142 6.93 0.17 -7.73
N PRO A 143 7.34 -0.92 -8.39
CA PRO A 143 8.76 -1.24 -8.55
C PRO A 143 9.52 -0.19 -9.37
N TYR A 144 8.85 0.46 -10.32
CA TYR A 144 9.44 1.54 -11.10
C TYR A 144 9.62 2.82 -10.28
N LEU A 145 8.61 3.17 -9.46
CA LEU A 145 8.70 4.31 -8.54
C LEU A 145 9.82 4.12 -7.50
N ILE A 146 9.97 2.92 -6.97
CA ILE A 146 11.07 2.61 -6.05
C ILE A 146 12.42 2.82 -6.75
N LYS A 147 12.62 2.28 -7.94
CA LYS A 147 13.85 2.46 -8.72
C LYS A 147 14.13 3.95 -9.01
N LEU A 148 13.09 4.69 -9.35
CA LEU A 148 13.16 6.12 -9.60
C LEU A 148 13.59 6.88 -8.33
N GLY A 149 13.00 6.55 -7.19
CA GLY A 149 13.35 7.11 -5.89
C GLY A 149 14.81 6.91 -5.51
N TRP A 150 15.39 5.74 -5.81
CA TRP A 150 16.81 5.49 -5.61
C TRP A 150 17.68 6.39 -6.49
N LYS A 151 17.35 6.53 -7.79
CA LYS A 151 18.07 7.42 -8.70
C LYS A 151 18.02 8.88 -8.26
N PHE A 152 16.83 9.38 -7.91
CA PHE A 152 16.67 10.76 -7.42
C PHE A 152 17.37 11.01 -6.09
N ALA A 153 17.33 10.05 -5.17
CA ALA A 153 18.04 10.15 -3.90
C ALA A 153 19.57 10.20 -4.10
N ASP A 154 20.10 9.40 -5.03
CA ASP A 154 21.52 9.41 -5.36
C ASP A 154 21.94 10.72 -6.04
N TYR A 155 21.10 11.31 -6.88
CA TYR A 155 21.33 12.63 -7.47
C TYR A 155 21.29 13.76 -6.44
N ALA A 156 20.36 13.69 -5.47
CA ALA A 156 20.22 14.64 -4.38
C ALA A 156 21.27 14.48 -3.27
N SER A 157 22.23 13.55 -3.43
CA SER A 157 23.28 13.29 -2.45
C SER A 157 24.40 14.35 -2.50
N THR A 158 24.84 14.80 -1.33
CA THR A 158 26.04 15.62 -1.19
C THR A 158 27.28 14.79 -1.55
N PRO A 159 28.41 15.42 -1.98
CA PRO A 159 29.65 14.71 -2.35
C PRO A 159 30.15 13.73 -1.29
N GLU A 160 30.04 14.06 -0.01
CA GLU A 160 30.46 13.18 1.10
C GLU A 160 29.66 11.88 1.21
N SER A 161 28.35 11.94 0.96
CA SER A 161 27.49 10.73 1.00
C SER A 161 27.72 9.82 -0.21
N ARG A 162 28.14 10.37 -1.35
CA ARG A 162 28.54 9.59 -2.54
C ARG A 162 29.79 8.77 -2.28
N PHE A 163 30.72 9.25 -1.47
CA PHE A 163 31.95 8.53 -1.14
C PHE A 163 31.66 7.28 -0.29
N SER A 164 30.81 7.41 0.74
CA SER A 164 30.46 6.29 1.62
C SER A 164 29.69 5.17 0.88
N ILE A 165 28.81 5.54 -0.07
CA ILE A 165 28.04 4.58 -0.88
C ILE A 165 28.97 3.82 -1.86
N ARG A 166 29.99 4.47 -2.42
CA ARG A 166 30.98 3.82 -3.28
C ARG A 166 31.83 2.80 -2.53
N LEU A 167 32.23 3.10 -1.29
CA LEU A 167 32.98 2.18 -0.44
C LEU A 167 32.15 0.95 -0.05
N TRP A 168 30.86 1.12 0.19
CA TRP A 168 29.95 0.01 0.51
C TRP A 168 29.71 -0.91 -0.71
N LYS A 169 29.58 -0.35 -1.93
CA LYS A 169 29.44 -1.13 -3.18
C LYS A 169 30.72 -1.89 -3.57
N ARG A 170 31.88 -1.48 -3.07
CA ARG A 170 33.15 -2.18 -3.33
C ARG A 170 33.41 -3.36 -2.38
N LYS A 171 32.65 -3.47 -1.29
CA LYS A 171 32.78 -4.55 -0.28
C LYS A 171 31.76 -5.69 -0.48
N LYS A 172 30.92 -5.62 -1.51
CA LYS A 172 30.06 -6.72 -2.00
C LYS A 172 30.55 -7.21 -3.36
#